data_8889b4dd51d5605bef3c97a1c4b3a68c
#
_entry.id   8889b4dd51d5605bef3c97a1c4b3a68c
#
_cell.length_a   1.000
_cell.length_b   1.000
_cell.length_c   1.000
_cell.angle_alpha   90.00
_cell.angle_beta   90.00
_cell.angle_gamma   90.00
#
_symmetry.space_group_name_H-M   'P 1'
#
loop_
_entity.id
_entity.type
_entity.pdbx_description
1 polymer ?
#
loop_
_entity_poly.entity_id
_entity_poly.type
_entity_poly.pdbx_seq_one_letter_code
_entity_poly.pdbx_strand_id
1 'polypeptide(L)'
;MTEQSRLSAARRRFKELYGDGEARAWRAPARINIIGEHVDYVPGDSMASLCFASHEHAMFMLFRASDEGAVRGASTLEKFPPFSFEFDEEEIRDETPWESIVFDRPAPAPHWGNYVKGAINFARWKYGASVKRGFDFLIESSIPPNSGASSSSALVTLAGATIRMRDINAIAARRQTDSHVIHRAATRSYEPFGL
;
A
#
# COMPACT_ATOMS: atom_id res chain seq x y z
N MET A 1 7.58 -21.83 10.21
CA MET A 1 8.69 -20.86 9.98
C MET A 1 8.52 -19.67 10.91
N THR A 2 9.58 -19.24 11.57
CA THR A 2 9.55 -18.04 12.42
C THR A 2 9.47 -16.76 11.56
N GLU A 3 9.00 -15.65 12.13
CA GLU A 3 8.98 -14.35 11.47
C GLU A 3 10.38 -13.94 10.97
N GLN A 4 11.39 -14.17 11.80
CA GLN A 4 12.79 -13.89 11.46
C GLN A 4 13.27 -14.70 10.22
N SER A 5 12.92 -15.98 10.14
CA SER A 5 13.32 -16.80 9.00
C SER A 5 12.62 -16.39 7.69
N ARG A 6 11.36 -15.97 7.78
CA ARG A 6 10.62 -15.43 6.63
C ARG A 6 11.22 -14.12 6.13
N LEU A 7 11.53 -13.20 7.05
CA LEU A 7 12.16 -11.92 6.70
C LEU A 7 13.54 -12.14 6.06
N SER A 8 14.32 -13.09 6.59
CA SER A 8 15.63 -13.42 6.02
C SER A 8 15.52 -14.01 4.62
N ALA A 9 14.53 -14.87 4.37
CA ALA A 9 14.25 -15.40 3.04
C ALA A 9 13.79 -14.29 2.07
N ALA A 10 12.91 -13.40 2.54
CA ALA A 10 12.45 -12.27 1.74
C ALA A 10 13.60 -11.30 1.38
N ARG A 11 14.56 -11.06 2.28
CA ARG A 11 15.75 -10.26 1.97
C ARG A 11 16.60 -10.87 0.86
N ARG A 12 16.83 -12.20 0.90
CA ARG A 12 17.53 -12.89 -0.20
C ARG A 12 16.79 -12.74 -1.52
N ARG A 13 15.46 -12.96 -1.49
CA ARG A 13 14.63 -12.83 -2.69
C ARG A 13 14.61 -11.39 -3.23
N PHE A 14 14.57 -10.39 -2.37
CA PHE A 14 14.68 -8.98 -2.77
C PHE A 14 15.98 -8.70 -3.52
N LYS A 15 17.12 -9.20 -2.99
CA LYS A 15 18.42 -9.06 -3.62
C LYS A 15 18.49 -9.77 -4.99
N GLU A 16 17.89 -10.96 -5.11
CA GLU A 16 17.80 -11.68 -6.40
C GLU A 16 17.01 -10.87 -7.46
N LEU A 17 15.93 -10.21 -7.06
CA LEU A 17 15.05 -9.46 -7.97
C LEU A 17 15.60 -8.11 -8.37
N TYR A 18 16.21 -7.39 -7.43
CA TYR A 18 16.54 -5.98 -7.58
C TYR A 18 18.02 -5.67 -7.41
N GLY A 19 18.86 -6.71 -7.23
CA GLY A 19 20.30 -6.57 -7.07
C GLY A 19 20.74 -6.20 -5.65
N ASP A 20 22.04 -6.00 -5.50
CA ASP A 20 22.67 -5.63 -4.23
C ASP A 20 22.26 -4.22 -3.78
N GLY A 21 22.20 -4.04 -2.47
CA GLY A 21 21.85 -2.78 -1.83
C GLY A 21 21.05 -3.01 -0.56
N GLU A 22 21.05 -2.01 0.30
CA GLU A 22 20.30 -2.08 1.55
C GLU A 22 18.79 -1.91 1.30
N ALA A 23 18.01 -2.92 1.65
CA ALA A 23 16.56 -2.85 1.69
C ALA A 23 16.09 -2.58 3.11
N ARG A 24 15.22 -1.59 3.28
CA ARG A 24 14.47 -1.35 4.52
C ARG A 24 13.24 -2.23 4.55
N ALA A 25 12.70 -2.45 5.73
CA ALA A 25 11.50 -3.26 5.90
C ALA A 25 10.49 -2.58 6.84
N TRP A 26 9.24 -2.59 6.43
CA TRP A 26 8.09 -2.28 7.26
C TRP A 26 7.33 -3.55 7.63
N ARG A 27 6.70 -3.52 8.77
CA ARG A 27 5.81 -4.59 9.25
C ARG A 27 4.43 -4.02 9.52
N ALA A 28 3.40 -4.61 8.95
CA ALA A 28 2.00 -4.36 9.30
C ALA A 28 1.37 -5.65 9.82
N PRO A 29 0.81 -5.65 11.04
CA PRO A 29 0.11 -6.82 11.57
C PRO A 29 -1.21 -7.03 10.84
N ALA A 30 -1.71 -8.25 10.85
CA ALA A 30 -3.10 -8.51 10.51
C ALA A 30 -4.03 -7.81 11.50
N ARG A 31 -5.17 -7.30 11.03
CA ARG A 31 -6.22 -6.75 11.87
C ARG A 31 -7.33 -7.78 12.04
N ILE A 32 -7.74 -7.99 13.26
CA ILE A 32 -8.85 -8.87 13.61
C ILE A 32 -9.91 -8.02 14.29
N ASN A 33 -11.10 -7.97 13.70
CA ASN A 33 -12.24 -7.28 14.31
C ASN A 33 -12.92 -8.22 15.29
N ILE A 34 -13.11 -7.75 16.53
CA ILE A 34 -13.93 -8.46 17.54
C ILE A 34 -15.40 -8.12 17.32
N ILE A 35 -15.66 -6.84 17.05
CA ILE A 35 -17.00 -6.32 16.77
C ILE A 35 -16.89 -5.15 15.82
N GLY A 36 -17.91 -4.91 15.02
CA GLY A 36 -17.98 -3.85 14.03
C GLY A 36 -17.68 -4.36 12.63
N GLU A 37 -18.63 -4.11 11.72
CA GLU A 37 -18.51 -4.44 10.31
C GLU A 37 -17.58 -3.46 9.59
N HIS A 38 -17.08 -3.90 8.44
CA HIS A 38 -16.20 -3.10 7.59
C HIS A 38 -17.02 -2.17 6.69
N VAL A 39 -17.63 -1.13 7.29
CA VAL A 39 -18.52 -0.17 6.60
C VAL A 39 -17.98 1.25 6.56
N ASP A 40 -16.70 1.43 6.85
CA ASP A 40 -16.03 2.75 6.83
C ASP A 40 -15.97 3.39 5.45
N TYR A 41 -16.34 2.67 4.41
CA TYR A 41 -16.46 3.12 3.03
C TYR A 41 -17.89 3.50 2.62
N VAL A 42 -18.90 3.26 3.45
CA VAL A 42 -20.28 3.65 3.15
C VAL A 42 -20.49 5.11 3.54
N PRO A 43 -20.83 6.02 2.61
CA PRO A 43 -21.05 7.41 2.93
C PRO A 43 -22.22 7.59 3.90
N GLY A 44 -21.99 8.31 4.99
CA GLY A 44 -23.02 8.61 5.98
C GLY A 44 -23.11 7.60 7.12
N ASP A 45 -22.54 6.41 6.98
CA ASP A 45 -22.48 5.44 8.06
C ASP A 45 -21.16 5.56 8.84
N SER A 46 -21.27 5.78 10.13
CA SER A 46 -20.15 5.67 11.05
C SER A 46 -20.43 4.56 12.04
N MET A 47 -19.66 3.50 11.99
CA MET A 47 -19.76 2.41 12.97
C MET A 47 -18.52 2.38 13.86
N ALA A 48 -18.77 2.15 15.15
CA ALA A 48 -17.70 1.84 16.07
C ALA A 48 -17.22 0.41 15.83
N SER A 49 -15.92 0.22 15.68
CA SER A 49 -15.31 -1.09 15.60
C SER A 49 -14.31 -1.28 16.73
N LEU A 50 -14.27 -2.48 17.28
CA LEU A 50 -13.25 -2.93 18.21
C LEU A 50 -12.37 -3.95 17.50
N CYS A 51 -11.12 -3.59 17.25
CA CYS A 51 -10.19 -4.46 16.58
C CYS A 51 -8.86 -4.54 17.34
N PHE A 52 -8.10 -5.58 17.06
CA PHE A 52 -6.75 -5.74 17.57
C PHE A 52 -5.78 -6.20 16.48
N ALA A 53 -4.50 -5.94 16.73
CA ALA A 53 -3.41 -6.37 15.85
C ALA A 53 -2.99 -7.81 16.20
N SER A 54 -2.88 -8.67 15.20
CA SER A 54 -2.34 -10.01 15.40
C SER A 54 -0.86 -9.95 15.75
N HIS A 55 -0.45 -10.72 16.73
CA HIS A 55 0.95 -10.91 17.06
C HIS A 55 1.63 -11.87 16.08
N GLU A 56 0.92 -12.90 15.61
CA GLU A 56 1.48 -14.01 14.82
C GLU A 56 1.48 -13.74 13.31
N HIS A 57 0.45 -13.03 12.82
CA HIS A 57 0.27 -12.79 11.39
C HIS A 57 0.59 -11.35 11.03
N ALA A 58 1.47 -11.19 10.07
CA ALA A 58 1.88 -9.89 9.58
C ALA A 58 2.28 -9.93 8.11
N MET A 59 2.27 -8.77 7.50
CA MET A 59 2.83 -8.50 6.19
C MET A 59 4.08 -7.66 6.35
N PHE A 60 5.13 -8.02 5.60
CA PHE A 60 6.33 -7.21 5.44
C PHE A 60 6.38 -6.61 4.04
N MET A 61 6.79 -5.37 3.96
CA MET A 61 7.22 -4.74 2.72
C MET A 61 8.69 -4.41 2.86
N LEU A 62 9.52 -5.14 2.11
CA LEU A 62 10.91 -4.76 1.91
C LEU A 62 10.94 -3.75 0.76
N PHE A 63 11.70 -2.68 0.89
CA PHE A 63 11.76 -1.66 -0.16
C PHE A 63 13.10 -0.96 -0.21
N ARG A 64 13.39 -0.42 -1.38
CA ARG A 64 14.56 0.41 -1.66
C ARG A 64 14.15 1.54 -2.60
N ALA A 65 14.54 2.76 -2.29
CA ALA A 65 14.35 3.88 -3.20
C ALA A 65 15.07 3.62 -4.52
N SER A 66 14.44 3.98 -5.63
CA SER A 66 15.02 3.98 -6.96
C SER A 66 15.10 5.41 -7.47
N ASP A 67 16.16 5.74 -8.18
CA ASP A 67 16.27 7.02 -8.89
C ASP A 67 15.50 7.01 -10.22
N GLU A 68 15.05 5.84 -10.67
CA GLU A 68 14.13 5.67 -11.78
C GLU A 68 12.75 6.15 -11.37
N GLY A 69 11.99 6.76 -12.28
CA GLY A 69 10.60 7.22 -12.05
C GLY A 69 9.59 6.08 -11.95
N ALA A 70 10.03 4.82 -11.86
CA ALA A 70 9.18 3.64 -11.84
C ALA A 70 9.05 3.02 -10.45
N VAL A 71 7.89 2.46 -10.16
CA VAL A 71 7.63 1.58 -9.01
C VAL A 71 7.59 0.16 -9.52
N ARG A 72 8.45 -0.71 -8.96
CA ARG A 72 8.50 -2.13 -9.31
C ARG A 72 8.21 -2.97 -8.08
N GLY A 73 7.20 -3.83 -8.19
CA GLY A 73 6.72 -4.63 -7.07
C GLY A 73 6.65 -6.12 -7.38
N ALA A 74 6.95 -6.91 -6.36
CA ALA A 74 6.81 -8.36 -6.40
C ALA A 74 6.25 -8.89 -5.07
N SER A 75 5.79 -10.13 -5.10
CA SER A 75 5.37 -10.88 -3.92
C SER A 75 6.16 -12.18 -3.81
N THR A 76 6.36 -12.66 -2.59
CA THR A 76 6.89 -14.02 -2.36
C THR A 76 5.88 -15.11 -2.68
N LEU A 77 4.61 -14.76 -2.82
CA LEU A 77 3.55 -15.68 -3.23
C LEU A 77 3.38 -15.62 -4.75
N GLU A 78 3.64 -16.73 -5.43
CA GLU A 78 3.62 -16.86 -6.91
C GLU A 78 2.29 -16.46 -7.54
N LYS A 79 1.17 -16.62 -6.84
CA LYS A 79 -0.15 -16.22 -7.32
C LYS A 79 -0.33 -14.71 -7.52
N PHE A 80 0.59 -13.91 -6.99
CA PHE A 80 0.61 -12.46 -7.15
C PHE A 80 1.75 -12.07 -8.08
N PRO A 81 1.48 -11.92 -9.39
CA PRO A 81 2.51 -11.63 -10.38
C PRO A 81 3.20 -10.28 -10.11
N PRO A 82 4.48 -10.14 -10.50
CA PRO A 82 5.16 -8.86 -10.43
C PRO A 82 4.44 -7.81 -11.27
N PHE A 83 4.59 -6.54 -10.89
CA PHE A 83 4.09 -5.41 -11.67
C PHE A 83 5.07 -4.24 -11.62
N SER A 84 4.94 -3.35 -12.58
CA SER A 84 5.58 -2.05 -12.56
C SER A 84 4.65 -0.99 -13.13
N PHE A 85 4.84 0.24 -12.71
CA PHE A 85 4.23 1.42 -13.34
C PHE A 85 5.15 2.63 -13.18
N GLU A 86 5.04 3.56 -14.11
CA GLU A 86 5.73 4.83 -14.08
C GLU A 86 4.82 5.93 -13.52
N PHE A 87 5.41 6.93 -12.89
CA PHE A 87 4.63 8.01 -12.30
C PHE A 87 3.96 8.91 -13.33
N ASP A 88 4.48 8.94 -14.55
CA ASP A 88 3.95 9.80 -15.61
C ASP A 88 2.75 9.19 -16.35
N GLU A 89 2.44 7.91 -16.12
CA GLU A 89 1.32 7.22 -16.77
C GLU A 89 -0.05 7.80 -16.41
N GLU A 90 -0.16 8.50 -15.27
CA GLU A 90 -1.39 9.14 -14.83
C GLU A 90 -1.14 10.60 -14.43
N GLU A 91 -1.63 11.52 -15.23
CA GLU A 91 -1.62 12.94 -14.89
C GLU A 91 -2.60 13.21 -13.74
N ILE A 92 -2.08 13.34 -12.52
CA ILE A 92 -2.85 13.74 -11.36
C ILE A 92 -2.62 15.23 -11.15
N ARG A 93 -3.66 16.03 -11.38
CA ARG A 93 -3.62 17.47 -11.19
C ARG A 93 -4.09 17.84 -9.79
N ASP A 94 -3.37 18.74 -9.14
CA ASP A 94 -3.66 19.22 -7.78
C ASP A 94 -5.06 19.81 -7.63
N GLU A 95 -5.64 20.31 -8.73
CA GLU A 95 -6.96 20.97 -8.76
C GLU A 95 -8.13 19.98 -8.93
N THR A 96 -7.85 18.73 -9.27
CA THR A 96 -8.91 17.73 -9.47
C THR A 96 -9.34 17.15 -8.12
N PRO A 97 -10.64 17.19 -7.76
CA PRO A 97 -11.11 16.52 -6.55
C PRO A 97 -10.73 15.03 -6.56
N TRP A 98 -10.32 14.52 -5.40
CA TRP A 98 -9.93 13.12 -5.31
C TRP A 98 -11.06 12.16 -5.70
N GLU A 99 -12.28 12.50 -5.34
CA GLU A 99 -13.48 11.77 -5.69
C GLU A 99 -13.63 11.61 -7.22
N SER A 100 -13.37 12.67 -7.98
CA SER A 100 -13.40 12.61 -9.46
C SER A 100 -12.30 11.71 -10.01
N ILE A 101 -11.11 11.72 -9.41
CA ILE A 101 -10.02 10.81 -9.80
C ILE A 101 -10.43 9.34 -9.60
N VAL A 102 -11.18 9.07 -8.54
CA VAL A 102 -11.57 7.70 -8.15
C VAL A 102 -12.80 7.22 -8.93
N PHE A 103 -13.82 8.07 -9.10
CA PHE A 103 -15.14 7.64 -9.59
C PHE A 103 -15.39 7.95 -11.06
N ASP A 104 -14.74 8.98 -11.62
CA ASP A 104 -14.98 9.37 -13.01
C ASP A 104 -14.06 8.65 -14.00
N ARG A 105 -13.12 7.85 -13.51
CA ARG A 105 -12.22 7.05 -14.34
C ARG A 105 -12.69 5.61 -14.44
N PRO A 106 -12.42 4.93 -15.57
CA PRO A 106 -12.66 3.51 -15.67
C PRO A 106 -11.90 2.73 -14.58
N ALA A 107 -12.57 1.73 -13.99
CA ALA A 107 -11.91 0.85 -13.04
C ALA A 107 -10.73 0.13 -13.71
N PRO A 108 -9.54 0.09 -13.09
CA PRO A 108 -8.40 -0.63 -13.65
C PRO A 108 -8.67 -2.14 -13.67
N ALA A 109 -8.02 -2.87 -14.56
CA ALA A 109 -8.07 -4.33 -14.55
C ALA A 109 -7.64 -4.86 -13.17
N PRO A 110 -8.30 -5.93 -12.66
CA PRO A 110 -7.99 -6.49 -11.34
C PRO A 110 -6.53 -6.90 -11.20
N HIS A 111 -5.82 -6.26 -10.27
CA HIS A 111 -4.45 -6.59 -9.95
C HIS A 111 -4.12 -6.18 -8.51
N TRP A 112 -3.40 -7.02 -7.76
CA TRP A 112 -3.02 -6.72 -6.38
C TRP A 112 -2.18 -5.44 -6.25
N GLY A 113 -1.39 -5.11 -7.26
CA GLY A 113 -0.59 -3.89 -7.34
C GLY A 113 -1.41 -2.60 -7.35
N ASN A 114 -2.70 -2.68 -7.70
CA ASN A 114 -3.59 -1.52 -7.69
C ASN A 114 -3.72 -0.89 -6.30
N TYR A 115 -3.65 -1.69 -5.23
CA TYR A 115 -3.65 -1.16 -3.85
C TYR A 115 -2.44 -0.25 -3.60
N VAL A 116 -1.27 -0.65 -4.09
CA VAL A 116 -0.05 0.16 -3.97
C VAL A 116 -0.13 1.39 -4.87
N LYS A 117 -0.58 1.21 -6.12
CA LYS A 117 -0.79 2.31 -7.08
C LYS A 117 -1.76 3.35 -6.52
N GLY A 118 -2.89 2.93 -5.95
CA GLY A 118 -3.86 3.82 -5.33
C GLY A 118 -3.29 4.63 -4.16
N ALA A 119 -2.52 3.99 -3.27
CA ALA A 119 -1.86 4.69 -2.18
C ALA A 119 -0.85 5.74 -2.69
N ILE A 120 -0.10 5.42 -3.75
CA ILE A 120 0.86 6.33 -4.36
C ILE A 120 0.14 7.49 -5.06
N ASN A 121 -0.90 7.20 -5.82
CA ASN A 121 -1.67 8.23 -6.53
C ASN A 121 -2.33 9.20 -5.55
N PHE A 122 -2.89 8.69 -4.43
CA PHE A 122 -3.39 9.54 -3.37
C PHE A 122 -2.29 10.43 -2.78
N ALA A 123 -1.12 9.87 -2.50
CA ALA A 123 0.00 10.64 -1.97
C ALA A 123 0.48 11.71 -2.97
N ARG A 124 0.51 11.40 -4.27
CA ARG A 124 0.83 12.38 -5.32
C ARG A 124 -0.20 13.49 -5.40
N TRP A 125 -1.47 13.14 -5.36
CA TRP A 125 -2.56 14.11 -5.34
C TRP A 125 -2.47 15.04 -4.12
N LYS A 126 -2.24 14.46 -2.93
CA LYS A 126 -2.21 15.22 -1.67
C LYS A 126 -0.95 16.06 -1.48
N TYR A 127 0.20 15.57 -1.93
CA TYR A 127 1.51 16.16 -1.65
C TYR A 127 2.23 16.65 -2.91
N GLY A 128 1.61 16.47 -4.07
CA GLY A 128 2.06 16.99 -5.36
C GLY A 128 3.45 16.51 -5.76
N ALA A 129 4.19 17.40 -6.36
CA ALA A 129 5.52 17.15 -6.92
C ALA A 129 6.60 16.62 -5.94
N SER A 130 6.27 16.53 -4.65
CA SER A 130 7.17 15.94 -3.64
C SER A 130 7.31 14.42 -3.77
N VAL A 131 6.36 13.74 -4.45
CA VAL A 131 6.37 12.29 -4.67
C VAL A 131 6.82 12.00 -6.10
N LYS A 132 8.13 12.04 -6.35
CA LYS A 132 8.70 11.93 -7.70
C LYS A 132 9.53 10.67 -7.94
N ARG A 133 10.00 10.02 -6.88
CA ARG A 133 10.94 8.92 -7.01
C ARG A 133 10.25 7.58 -6.97
N GLY A 134 10.65 6.66 -7.84
CA GLY A 134 10.26 5.28 -7.81
C GLY A 134 10.82 4.51 -6.62
N PHE A 135 10.44 3.28 -6.47
CA PHE A 135 11.02 2.34 -5.52
C PHE A 135 10.77 0.90 -5.94
N ASP A 136 11.70 0.04 -5.59
CA ASP A 136 11.53 -1.39 -5.68
C ASP A 136 10.95 -1.91 -4.37
N PHE A 137 10.02 -2.87 -4.44
CA PHE A 137 9.52 -3.51 -3.23
C PHE A 137 9.18 -4.98 -3.40
N LEU A 138 9.24 -5.70 -2.29
CA LEU A 138 8.84 -7.10 -2.18
C LEU A 138 7.89 -7.26 -0.99
N ILE A 139 6.75 -7.90 -1.24
CA ILE A 139 5.81 -8.26 -0.19
C ILE A 139 6.06 -9.70 0.25
N GLU A 140 6.21 -9.87 1.55
CA GLU A 140 6.16 -11.16 2.24
C GLU A 140 5.02 -11.13 3.25
N SER A 141 4.14 -12.14 3.25
CA SER A 141 2.96 -12.12 4.11
C SER A 141 2.63 -13.50 4.67
N SER A 142 2.34 -13.54 5.97
CA SER A 142 1.68 -14.68 6.61
C SER A 142 0.18 -14.46 6.82
N ILE A 143 -0.34 -13.29 6.42
CA ILE A 143 -1.78 -13.04 6.46
C ILE A 143 -2.41 -13.86 5.34
N PRO A 144 -3.33 -14.80 5.66
CA PRO A 144 -3.98 -15.57 4.63
C PRO A 144 -4.82 -14.64 3.73
N PRO A 145 -4.69 -14.74 2.42
CA PRO A 145 -5.53 -13.96 1.51
C PRO A 145 -7.00 -14.35 1.67
N ASN A 146 -7.89 -13.36 1.54
CA ASN A 146 -9.34 -13.56 1.63
C ASN A 146 -9.83 -14.15 2.96
N SER A 147 -9.09 -13.94 4.04
CA SER A 147 -9.43 -14.42 5.39
C SER A 147 -10.18 -13.41 6.24
N GLY A 148 -10.51 -12.22 5.72
CA GLY A 148 -11.04 -11.13 6.53
C GLY A 148 -10.02 -10.47 7.46
N ALA A 149 -8.75 -10.92 7.43
CA ALA A 149 -7.70 -10.40 8.30
C ALA A 149 -6.99 -9.15 7.74
N SER A 150 -7.66 -8.41 6.86
CA SER A 150 -7.27 -7.08 6.37
C SER A 150 -5.92 -7.04 5.63
N SER A 151 -5.63 -8.03 4.78
CA SER A 151 -4.40 -8.05 3.99
C SER A 151 -4.26 -6.84 3.05
N SER A 152 -5.34 -6.39 2.44
CA SER A 152 -5.36 -5.18 1.60
C SER A 152 -5.05 -3.92 2.40
N SER A 153 -5.64 -3.77 3.59
CA SER A 153 -5.35 -2.64 4.48
C SER A 153 -3.89 -2.62 4.94
N ALA A 154 -3.33 -3.79 5.25
CA ALA A 154 -1.92 -3.91 5.58
C ALA A 154 -1.04 -3.44 4.41
N LEU A 155 -1.34 -3.87 3.18
CA LEU A 155 -0.60 -3.49 1.98
C LEU A 155 -0.65 -1.98 1.71
N VAL A 156 -1.84 -1.37 1.79
CA VAL A 156 -2.02 0.09 1.62
C VAL A 156 -1.25 0.87 2.68
N THR A 157 -1.31 0.43 3.94
CA THR A 157 -0.59 1.05 5.06
C THR A 157 0.92 1.01 4.83
N LEU A 158 1.45 -0.13 4.40
CA LEU A 158 2.87 -0.31 4.10
C LEU A 158 3.32 0.57 2.93
N ALA A 159 2.52 0.66 1.87
CA ALA A 159 2.80 1.55 0.74
C ALA A 159 2.83 3.01 1.18
N GLY A 160 1.84 3.46 1.95
CA GLY A 160 1.79 4.81 2.50
C GLY A 160 2.97 5.14 3.41
N ALA A 161 3.36 4.20 4.28
CA ALA A 161 4.54 4.35 5.15
C ALA A 161 5.85 4.46 4.34
N THR A 162 5.98 3.69 3.27
CA THR A 162 7.14 3.73 2.37
C THR A 162 7.28 5.09 1.69
N ILE A 163 6.18 5.63 1.17
CA ILE A 163 6.15 6.95 0.53
C ILE A 163 6.53 8.04 1.56
N ARG A 164 5.88 8.03 2.72
CA ARG A 164 6.14 9.01 3.77
C ARG A 164 7.60 9.01 4.22
N MET A 165 8.19 7.84 4.41
CA MET A 165 9.57 7.75 4.86
C MET A 165 10.56 8.26 3.82
N ARG A 166 10.29 8.00 2.54
CA ARG A 166 11.17 8.41 1.46
C ARG A 166 11.15 9.92 1.23
N ASP A 167 9.96 10.51 1.34
CA ASP A 167 9.72 11.91 1.06
C ASP A 167 9.49 12.75 2.33
N ILE A 168 9.94 12.26 3.49
CA ILE A 168 9.59 12.81 4.82
C ILE A 168 9.95 14.30 4.98
N ASN A 169 11.03 14.75 4.35
CA ASN A 169 11.43 16.15 4.42
C ASN A 169 10.47 17.08 3.64
N ALA A 170 9.85 16.57 2.59
CA ALA A 170 8.87 17.29 1.81
C ALA A 170 7.47 17.23 2.43
N ILE A 171 7.14 16.12 3.08
CA ILE A 171 5.84 15.86 3.72
C ILE A 171 5.78 16.48 5.13
N ALA A 172 6.88 16.53 5.86
CA ALA A 172 6.93 17.15 7.20
C ALA A 172 6.64 18.65 7.16
N ALA A 173 6.92 19.32 6.05
CA ALA A 173 6.55 20.72 5.83
C ALA A 173 5.02 20.94 5.67
N ARG A 174 4.23 19.89 5.43
CA ARG A 174 2.77 19.94 5.21
C ARG A 174 2.02 19.01 6.17
N ARG A 175 2.11 19.31 7.45
CA ARG A 175 1.39 18.79 8.64
C ARG A 175 0.50 17.53 8.53
N GLN A 176 0.89 16.55 9.36
CA GLN A 176 0.06 15.83 10.37
C GLN A 176 -1.45 15.78 10.10
N THR A 177 -1.98 14.70 9.62
CA THR A 177 -3.33 14.12 9.81
C THR A 177 -3.76 13.21 8.67
N ASP A 178 -3.23 12.12 8.28
CA ASP A 178 -3.92 11.49 7.14
C ASP A 178 -3.70 9.97 6.92
N SER A 179 -3.28 9.22 7.92
CA SER A 179 -3.22 7.76 7.76
C SER A 179 -4.62 7.13 7.52
N HIS A 180 -5.64 7.69 8.15
CA HIS A 180 -7.03 7.26 7.95
C HIS A 180 -7.58 7.64 6.57
N VAL A 181 -7.17 8.78 6.03
CA VAL A 181 -7.62 9.26 4.71
C VAL A 181 -6.95 8.46 3.59
N ILE A 182 -5.66 8.13 3.73
CA ILE A 182 -4.94 7.28 2.75
C ILE A 182 -5.61 5.91 2.66
N HIS A 183 -5.94 5.28 3.79
CA HIS A 183 -6.62 4.00 3.82
C HIS A 183 -8.01 4.10 3.16
N ARG A 184 -8.80 5.10 3.51
CA ARG A 184 -10.14 5.33 2.96
C ARG A 184 -10.13 5.56 1.45
N ALA A 185 -9.20 6.36 0.97
CA ALA A 185 -9.08 6.66 -0.46
C ALA A 185 -8.63 5.43 -1.26
N ALA A 186 -7.68 4.67 -0.75
CA ALA A 186 -7.19 3.47 -1.44
C ALA A 186 -8.24 2.35 -1.45
N THR A 187 -9.00 2.15 -0.37
CA THR A 187 -10.10 1.17 -0.34
C THR A 187 -11.24 1.55 -1.26
N ARG A 188 -11.66 2.83 -1.30
CA ARG A 188 -12.73 3.28 -2.22
C ARG A 188 -12.37 3.10 -3.70
N SER A 189 -11.11 3.21 -4.06
CA SER A 189 -10.65 3.01 -5.44
C SER A 189 -10.82 1.57 -5.94
N TYR A 190 -11.18 0.61 -5.08
CA TYR A 190 -11.13 -0.83 -5.41
C TYR A 190 -12.40 -1.61 -5.07
N GLU A 191 -13.48 -0.94 -4.71
CA GLU A 191 -14.75 -1.57 -4.38
C GLU A 191 -15.55 -2.24 -5.52
N PRO A 192 -15.30 -2.02 -6.82
CA PRO A 192 -16.00 -2.80 -7.85
C PRO A 192 -15.56 -4.26 -7.92
N PHE A 193 -14.57 -4.67 -7.14
CA PHE A 193 -14.13 -6.07 -7.11
C PHE A 193 -14.92 -6.81 -6.02
N GLY A 194 -16.20 -7.11 -6.35
CA GLY A 194 -17.03 -8.00 -5.55
C GLY A 194 -16.26 -9.28 -5.17
N LEU A 195 -16.09 -9.49 -3.87
CA LEU A 195 -15.79 -10.77 -3.29
C LEU A 195 -17.09 -11.57 -3.18
#